data_68aec8092625c8a9ef403f07e81a7fb4
#
_entry.id   68aec8092625c8a9ef403f07e81a7fb4
#
_cell.length_a   1.000
_cell.length_b   1.000
_cell.length_c   1.000
_cell.angle_alpha   90.00
_cell.angle_beta   90.00
_cell.angle_gamma   90.00
#
_symmetry.space_group_name_H-M   'P 1'
#
loop_
_entity.id
_entity.type
_entity.pdbx_description
1 polymer ?
#
loop_
_entity_poly.entity_id
_entity_poly.type
_entity_poly.pdbx_seq_one_letter_code
_entity_poly.pdbx_strand_id
1 'polypeptide(L)'
;MRIQVNARNRGYDFDALPGERVLYAGLRAGIDLPYECATGTCGTCKAKLVSGRVRDRWPGAPGRKYVKPQAGEFLMCQGEAEEALTLEVSSFVYPLEPGACVPQSCSGTMRNVRALTHDVTAFALDLERPRDFDAGQFVLLAPEGIDGYRAYSMCNYARGGRSLDFVVKRKAGGAFSEWLFGANRDGARLDAFGPLGKATFEPGLGKNLLCIAGGSGLAGMMSILARAEAANYFERHQGWVFFGVRTMKDAFFLQELSHVSAEVTVALSEEDVPRGTQWSKLRFERGLVHEVAKRAMAGKYQNVRAYVAGPPPAVDAAIRVLLLDAKLTTDNIRYDKFS
;
A
#
# COMPACT_ATOMS: atom_id res chain seq x y z
N MET A 1 21.82 -3.86 -17.93
CA MET A 1 21.76 -5.27 -18.40
C MET A 1 20.43 -5.48 -19.08
N ARG A 2 20.43 -6.07 -20.28
CA ARG A 2 19.18 -6.31 -21.04
C ARG A 2 18.37 -7.44 -20.42
N ILE A 3 17.06 -7.25 -20.27
CA ILE A 3 16.12 -8.25 -19.75
C ILE A 3 14.99 -8.41 -20.77
N GLN A 4 14.76 -9.64 -21.21
CA GLN A 4 13.63 -10.03 -22.01
C GLN A 4 12.63 -10.79 -21.15
N VAL A 5 11.37 -10.36 -21.15
CA VAL A 5 10.27 -11.02 -20.43
C VAL A 5 9.26 -11.53 -21.43
N ASN A 6 9.04 -12.84 -21.46
CA ASN A 6 7.99 -13.50 -22.21
C ASN A 6 6.76 -13.67 -21.31
N ALA A 7 5.80 -12.77 -21.43
CA ALA A 7 4.52 -12.87 -20.75
C ALA A 7 3.54 -13.73 -21.55
N ARG A 8 2.41 -14.10 -20.95
CA ARG A 8 1.40 -14.94 -21.59
C ARG A 8 0.82 -14.35 -22.88
N ASN A 9 0.78 -13.04 -23.00
CA ASN A 9 0.22 -12.33 -24.16
C ASN A 9 1.28 -11.85 -25.16
N ARG A 10 2.48 -11.44 -24.72
CA ARG A 10 3.55 -10.94 -25.59
C ARG A 10 4.89 -10.84 -24.85
N GLY A 11 5.96 -10.54 -25.60
CA GLY A 11 7.28 -10.26 -25.06
C GLY A 11 7.50 -8.76 -24.78
N TYR A 12 8.42 -8.48 -23.87
CA TYR A 12 8.90 -7.15 -23.52
C TYR A 12 10.42 -7.16 -23.34
N ASP A 13 11.06 -6.08 -23.75
CA ASP A 13 12.49 -5.85 -23.56
C ASP A 13 12.71 -4.56 -22.77
N PHE A 14 13.59 -4.59 -21.79
CA PHE A 14 14.00 -3.41 -21.01
C PHE A 14 15.40 -3.59 -20.44
N ASP A 15 15.99 -2.48 -19.96
CA ASP A 15 17.30 -2.48 -19.33
C ASP A 15 17.21 -2.29 -17.81
N ALA A 16 17.89 -3.15 -17.06
CA ALA A 16 18.16 -2.96 -15.64
C ALA A 16 19.47 -2.23 -15.43
N LEU A 17 19.47 -1.28 -14.49
CA LEU A 17 20.68 -0.61 -13.99
C LEU A 17 21.49 -1.58 -13.11
N PRO A 18 22.81 -1.34 -12.92
CA PRO A 18 23.61 -2.12 -11.97
C PRO A 18 22.98 -2.10 -10.57
N GLY A 19 22.79 -3.27 -9.94
CA GLY A 19 22.19 -3.40 -8.61
C GLY A 19 20.65 -3.27 -8.58
N GLU A 20 20.01 -2.96 -9.71
CA GLU A 20 18.56 -2.82 -9.78
C GLU A 20 17.87 -4.19 -9.83
N ARG A 21 16.78 -4.33 -9.10
CA ARG A 21 15.98 -5.56 -9.12
C ARG A 21 15.14 -5.64 -10.40
N VAL A 22 15.00 -6.86 -10.92
CA VAL A 22 14.26 -7.15 -12.17
C VAL A 22 12.87 -6.50 -12.17
N LEU A 23 12.11 -6.64 -11.07
CA LEU A 23 10.78 -6.03 -10.97
C LEU A 23 10.84 -4.51 -11.13
N TYR A 24 11.77 -3.86 -10.43
CA TYR A 24 11.85 -2.40 -10.43
C TYR A 24 12.28 -1.85 -11.78
N ALA A 25 13.20 -2.53 -12.46
CA ALA A 25 13.62 -2.18 -13.80
C ALA A 25 12.45 -2.24 -14.81
N GLY A 26 11.62 -3.31 -14.75
CA GLY A 26 10.44 -3.44 -15.60
C GLY A 26 9.39 -2.37 -15.32
N LEU A 27 9.08 -2.11 -14.04
CA LEU A 27 8.13 -1.06 -13.64
C LEU A 27 8.62 0.33 -14.04
N ARG A 28 9.91 0.64 -13.86
CA ARG A 28 10.54 1.88 -14.32
C ARG A 28 10.51 2.03 -15.84
N ALA A 29 10.55 0.93 -16.58
CA ALA A 29 10.38 0.93 -18.03
C ALA A 29 8.91 1.05 -18.48
N GLY A 30 7.97 1.26 -17.55
CA GLY A 30 6.55 1.40 -17.86
C GLY A 30 5.84 0.09 -18.18
N ILE A 31 6.39 -1.05 -17.74
CA ILE A 31 5.81 -2.38 -17.94
C ILE A 31 5.16 -2.83 -16.63
N ASP A 32 3.85 -3.08 -16.64
CA ASP A 32 3.07 -3.49 -15.47
C ASP A 32 3.31 -4.97 -15.13
N LEU A 33 4.55 -5.29 -14.72
CA LEU A 33 4.90 -6.64 -14.25
C LEU A 33 4.06 -7.01 -13.01
N PRO A 34 3.72 -8.29 -12.82
CA PRO A 34 2.88 -8.72 -11.69
C PRO A 34 3.58 -8.50 -10.35
N TYR A 35 2.92 -7.80 -9.44
CA TYR A 35 3.34 -7.61 -8.04
C TYR A 35 2.14 -7.22 -7.15
N GLU A 36 2.33 -7.38 -5.86
CA GLU A 36 1.49 -6.77 -4.80
C GLU A 36 2.40 -6.03 -3.80
N CYS A 37 3.18 -6.73 -2.97
CA CYS A 37 4.03 -6.12 -1.95
C CYS A 37 5.32 -5.50 -2.51
N ALA A 38 5.83 -5.98 -3.62
CA ALA A 38 7.13 -5.63 -4.22
C ALA A 38 8.37 -5.80 -3.29
N THR A 39 8.22 -6.41 -2.10
CA THR A 39 9.25 -6.52 -1.05
C THR A 39 9.64 -7.95 -0.69
N GLY A 40 9.14 -8.97 -1.40
CA GLY A 40 9.54 -10.37 -1.19
C GLY A 40 8.62 -11.16 -0.26
N THR A 41 7.45 -10.64 0.15
CA THR A 41 6.59 -11.30 1.14
C THR A 41 5.41 -12.07 0.53
N CYS A 42 4.80 -11.60 -0.58
CA CYS A 42 3.55 -12.17 -1.12
C CYS A 42 3.72 -13.24 -2.20
N GLY A 43 4.85 -13.27 -2.93
CA GLY A 43 5.10 -14.22 -4.01
C GLY A 43 4.49 -13.86 -5.37
N THR A 44 3.71 -12.80 -5.49
CA THR A 44 2.98 -12.42 -6.72
C THR A 44 3.95 -12.09 -7.88
N CYS A 45 5.13 -11.54 -7.58
CA CYS A 45 6.15 -11.19 -8.59
C CYS A 45 7.02 -12.38 -9.05
N LYS A 46 6.47 -13.60 -9.01
CA LYS A 46 7.18 -14.79 -9.45
C LYS A 46 7.39 -14.80 -10.96
N ALA A 47 8.63 -15.12 -11.37
CA ALA A 47 8.99 -15.41 -12.77
C ALA A 47 9.87 -16.65 -12.84
N LYS A 48 9.97 -17.25 -14.03
CA LYS A 48 10.87 -18.36 -14.33
C LYS A 48 12.04 -17.86 -15.16
N LEU A 49 13.23 -18.14 -14.73
CA LEU A 49 14.47 -17.89 -15.47
C LEU A 49 14.61 -18.95 -16.59
N VAL A 50 14.70 -18.47 -17.84
CA VAL A 50 14.93 -19.30 -19.04
C VAL A 50 16.42 -19.31 -19.38
N SER A 51 17.06 -18.14 -19.35
CA SER A 51 18.51 -18.00 -19.58
C SER A 51 19.08 -16.84 -18.80
N GLY A 52 20.40 -16.90 -18.57
CA GLY A 52 21.12 -15.91 -17.80
C GLY A 52 21.27 -16.27 -16.31
N ARG A 53 21.74 -15.32 -15.52
CA ARG A 53 22.02 -15.51 -14.09
C ARG A 53 21.39 -14.41 -13.25
N VAL A 54 20.68 -14.80 -12.19
CA VAL A 54 20.03 -13.91 -11.23
C VAL A 54 20.64 -14.09 -9.86
N ARG A 55 21.09 -13.00 -9.26
CA ARG A 55 21.50 -12.95 -7.85
C ARG A 55 20.28 -12.70 -6.98
N ASP A 56 20.00 -13.59 -6.06
CA ASP A 56 18.94 -13.43 -5.06
C ASP A 56 19.43 -12.58 -3.88
N ARG A 57 18.80 -11.44 -3.66
CA ARG A 57 19.19 -10.48 -2.60
C ARG A 57 18.64 -10.85 -1.23
N TRP A 58 17.63 -11.71 -1.17
CA TRP A 58 17.03 -12.16 0.08
C TRP A 58 16.59 -13.63 0.02
N PRO A 59 17.55 -14.59 0.19
CA PRO A 59 17.23 -16.02 0.15
C PRO A 59 16.19 -16.48 1.17
N GLY A 60 16.05 -15.77 2.30
CA GLY A 60 15.06 -16.04 3.35
C GLY A 60 13.71 -15.33 3.17
N ALA A 61 13.42 -14.72 2.00
CA ALA A 61 12.19 -13.98 1.79
C ALA A 61 10.94 -14.85 2.02
N PRO A 62 9.93 -14.41 2.81
CA PRO A 62 8.71 -15.20 3.08
C PRO A 62 7.95 -15.65 1.84
N GLY A 63 7.98 -14.87 0.75
CA GLY A 63 7.34 -15.19 -0.52
C GLY A 63 8.00 -16.35 -1.27
N ARG A 64 9.19 -16.81 -0.88
CA ARG A 64 9.86 -17.94 -1.51
C ARG A 64 9.12 -19.26 -1.38
N LYS A 65 8.27 -19.41 -0.38
CA LYS A 65 7.38 -20.58 -0.26
C LYS A 65 6.44 -20.78 -1.46
N TYR A 66 6.27 -19.74 -2.30
CA TYR A 66 5.44 -19.78 -3.50
C TYR A 66 6.22 -20.01 -4.80
N VAL A 67 7.56 -20.11 -4.74
CA VAL A 67 8.41 -20.37 -5.89
C VAL A 67 9.03 -21.76 -5.82
N LYS A 68 9.36 -22.31 -7.00
CA LYS A 68 10.02 -23.61 -7.18
C LYS A 68 11.42 -23.38 -7.76
N PRO A 69 12.45 -23.18 -6.93
CA PRO A 69 13.81 -22.86 -7.40
C PRO A 69 14.37 -23.93 -8.37
N GLN A 70 14.04 -25.22 -8.15
CA GLN A 70 14.45 -26.32 -9.03
C GLN A 70 13.88 -26.23 -10.46
N ALA A 71 12.77 -25.48 -10.64
CA ALA A 71 12.17 -25.18 -11.93
C ALA A 71 12.65 -23.82 -12.48
N GLY A 72 13.66 -23.19 -11.88
CA GLY A 72 14.15 -21.87 -12.26
C GLY A 72 13.28 -20.71 -11.81
N GLU A 73 12.30 -20.92 -10.90
CA GLU A 73 11.45 -19.83 -10.42
C GLU A 73 12.15 -18.98 -9.36
N PHE A 74 11.93 -17.68 -9.41
CA PHE A 74 12.43 -16.70 -8.45
C PHE A 74 11.46 -15.53 -8.28
N LEU A 75 11.71 -14.67 -7.27
CA LEU A 75 10.96 -13.44 -7.02
C LEU A 75 11.65 -12.26 -7.73
N MET A 76 11.03 -11.67 -8.75
CA MET A 76 11.60 -10.53 -9.48
C MET A 76 11.92 -9.33 -8.58
N CYS A 77 11.18 -9.13 -7.49
CA CYS A 77 11.45 -8.06 -6.51
C CYS A 77 12.68 -8.34 -5.63
N GLN A 78 13.26 -9.53 -5.66
CA GLN A 78 14.49 -9.91 -4.94
C GLN A 78 15.61 -10.34 -5.90
N GLY A 79 15.31 -10.54 -7.16
CA GLY A 79 16.28 -10.91 -8.19
C GLY A 79 16.98 -9.70 -8.80
N GLU A 80 18.30 -9.73 -8.84
CA GLU A 80 19.20 -8.78 -9.52
C GLU A 80 19.84 -9.50 -10.72
N ALA A 81 19.82 -8.85 -11.90
CA ALA A 81 20.44 -9.41 -13.09
C ALA A 81 21.97 -9.32 -12.98
N GLU A 82 22.68 -10.44 -13.13
CA GLU A 82 24.15 -10.47 -13.23
C GLU A 82 24.65 -10.45 -14.69
N GLU A 83 23.77 -10.82 -15.62
CA GLU A 83 24.00 -10.79 -17.06
C GLU A 83 22.68 -10.55 -17.81
N ALA A 84 22.64 -10.61 -19.11
CA ALA A 84 21.39 -10.54 -19.89
C ALA A 84 20.46 -11.70 -19.51
N LEU A 85 19.18 -11.42 -19.30
CA LEU A 85 18.19 -12.40 -18.85
C LEU A 85 17.09 -12.63 -19.89
N THR A 86 16.63 -13.88 -19.97
CA THR A 86 15.34 -14.21 -20.56
C THR A 86 14.45 -14.84 -19.48
N LEU A 87 13.26 -14.31 -19.31
CA LEU A 87 12.30 -14.68 -18.25
C LEU A 87 10.96 -15.08 -18.84
N GLU A 88 10.26 -15.98 -18.17
CA GLU A 88 8.85 -16.29 -18.41
C GLU A 88 7.97 -15.82 -17.24
N VAL A 89 6.87 -15.13 -17.55
CA VAL A 89 5.84 -14.72 -16.60
C VAL A 89 4.50 -15.29 -17.03
N SER A 90 3.87 -16.08 -16.16
CA SER A 90 2.61 -16.80 -16.47
C SER A 90 1.36 -15.91 -16.52
N SER A 91 1.49 -14.63 -16.21
CA SER A 91 0.42 -13.64 -16.23
C SER A 91 0.34 -12.91 -17.57
N PHE A 92 -0.81 -12.30 -17.85
CA PHE A 92 -0.90 -11.23 -18.84
C PHE A 92 -0.16 -9.99 -18.30
N VAL A 93 0.63 -9.36 -19.14
CA VAL A 93 1.39 -8.15 -18.82
C VAL A 93 1.08 -7.10 -19.86
N TYR A 94 0.89 -5.87 -19.42
CA TYR A 94 0.59 -4.72 -20.27
C TYR A 94 1.55 -3.56 -19.98
N PRO A 95 1.73 -2.59 -20.88
CA PRO A 95 2.33 -1.32 -20.52
C PRO A 95 1.45 -0.63 -19.48
N LEU A 96 2.05 0.24 -18.68
CA LEU A 96 1.26 1.15 -17.85
C LEU A 96 0.35 2.01 -18.73
N GLU A 97 -0.85 2.30 -18.22
CA GLU A 97 -1.82 3.14 -18.92
C GLU A 97 -1.25 4.54 -19.23
N PRO A 98 -1.63 5.16 -20.36
CA PRO A 98 -1.22 6.53 -20.67
C PRO A 98 -1.59 7.50 -19.54
N GLY A 99 -0.62 8.27 -19.06
CA GLY A 99 -0.81 9.20 -17.95
C GLY A 99 -0.63 8.59 -16.55
N ALA A 100 -0.38 7.28 -16.43
CA ALA A 100 -0.04 6.68 -15.15
C ALA A 100 1.31 7.20 -14.61
N CYS A 101 1.41 7.30 -13.30
CA CYS A 101 2.65 7.67 -12.64
C CYS A 101 3.67 6.51 -12.74
N VAL A 102 4.69 6.67 -13.58
CA VAL A 102 5.72 5.64 -13.77
C VAL A 102 6.62 5.55 -12.54
N PRO A 103 6.79 4.35 -11.93
CA PRO A 103 7.67 4.18 -10.79
C PRO A 103 9.13 4.52 -11.10
N GLN A 104 9.78 5.23 -10.19
CA GLN A 104 11.19 5.63 -10.31
C GLN A 104 11.86 5.65 -8.94
N SER A 105 13.18 5.50 -8.94
CA SER A 105 13.99 5.74 -7.76
C SER A 105 14.10 7.23 -7.47
N CYS A 106 14.03 7.58 -6.20
CA CYS A 106 14.29 8.92 -5.69
C CYS A 106 14.84 8.82 -4.27
N SER A 107 15.22 9.93 -3.69
CA SER A 107 15.58 10.03 -2.30
C SER A 107 15.01 11.30 -1.70
N GLY A 108 14.94 11.32 -0.37
CA GLY A 108 14.43 12.45 0.37
C GLY A 108 14.94 12.48 1.79
N THR A 109 14.60 13.54 2.48
CA THR A 109 14.98 13.77 3.88
C THR A 109 13.75 13.66 4.77
N MET A 110 13.83 12.88 5.84
CA MET A 110 12.77 12.76 6.83
C MET A 110 12.58 14.07 7.59
N ARG A 111 11.32 14.45 7.81
CA ARG A 111 10.91 15.63 8.56
C ARG A 111 9.70 15.33 9.44
N ASN A 112 9.53 16.15 10.47
CA ASN A 112 8.34 16.10 11.33
C ASN A 112 8.09 14.71 11.93
N VAL A 113 9.15 14.02 12.34
CA VAL A 113 9.06 12.70 12.98
C VAL A 113 8.38 12.84 14.33
N ARG A 114 7.18 12.27 14.49
CA ARG A 114 6.40 12.36 15.71
C ARG A 114 5.65 11.07 16.03
N ALA A 115 5.60 10.72 17.30
CA ALA A 115 4.75 9.63 17.77
C ALA A 115 3.26 10.03 17.66
N LEU A 116 2.44 9.14 17.10
CA LEU A 116 0.97 9.27 17.08
C LEU A 116 0.34 8.45 18.21
N THR A 117 0.90 7.25 18.45
CA THR A 117 0.52 6.36 19.56
C THR A 117 1.80 5.77 20.17
N HIS A 118 1.65 4.84 21.12
CA HIS A 118 2.79 4.13 21.72
C HIS A 118 3.56 3.25 20.71
N ASP A 119 2.94 2.89 19.58
CA ASP A 119 3.52 1.99 18.57
C ASP A 119 3.33 2.49 17.12
N VAL A 120 2.90 3.73 16.93
CA VAL A 120 2.74 4.35 15.60
C VAL A 120 3.46 5.70 15.57
N THR A 121 4.33 5.86 14.58
CA THR A 121 5.07 7.10 14.32
C THR A 121 4.71 7.62 12.93
N ALA A 122 4.49 8.93 12.84
CA ALA A 122 4.33 9.65 11.58
C ALA A 122 5.61 10.41 11.21
N PHE A 123 5.85 10.57 9.92
CA PHE A 123 6.87 11.45 9.38
C PHE A 123 6.51 11.89 7.95
N ALA A 124 7.12 12.99 7.51
CA ALA A 124 7.14 13.42 6.12
C ALA A 124 8.48 13.04 5.48
N LEU A 125 8.49 12.73 4.19
CA LEU A 125 9.68 12.59 3.37
C LEU A 125 9.71 13.72 2.34
N ASP A 126 10.61 14.69 2.55
CA ASP A 126 10.84 15.79 1.62
C ASP A 126 11.73 15.32 0.49
N LEU A 127 11.14 15.20 -0.70
CA LEU A 127 11.80 14.72 -1.90
C LEU A 127 12.69 15.80 -2.54
N GLU A 128 13.79 15.39 -3.13
CA GLU A 128 14.69 16.28 -3.90
C GLU A 128 13.98 16.90 -5.12
N ARG A 129 13.03 16.20 -5.71
CA ARG A 129 12.22 16.64 -6.87
C ARG A 129 10.75 16.33 -6.66
N PRO A 130 9.85 17.18 -7.17
CA PRO A 130 8.41 16.90 -7.13
C PRO A 130 8.06 15.54 -7.75
N ARG A 131 7.05 14.87 -7.20
CA ARG A 131 6.53 13.61 -7.71
C ARG A 131 5.01 13.60 -7.70
N ASP A 132 4.45 13.04 -8.76
CA ASP A 132 3.04 12.69 -8.81
C ASP A 132 2.82 11.26 -8.36
N PHE A 133 1.70 11.04 -7.70
CA PHE A 133 1.20 9.72 -7.36
C PHE A 133 -0.33 9.74 -7.33
N ASP A 134 -0.95 8.56 -7.42
CA ASP A 134 -2.39 8.42 -7.27
C ASP A 134 -2.75 8.08 -5.83
N ALA A 135 -3.85 8.66 -5.35
CA ALA A 135 -4.33 8.45 -3.99
C ALA A 135 -4.61 6.97 -3.72
N GLY A 136 -4.05 6.43 -2.65
CA GLY A 136 -4.05 5.02 -2.31
C GLY A 136 -2.76 4.26 -2.67
N GLN A 137 -1.84 4.87 -3.43
CA GLN A 137 -0.55 4.26 -3.74
C GLN A 137 0.41 4.24 -2.55
N PHE A 138 1.45 3.41 -2.67
CA PHE A 138 2.55 3.28 -1.72
C PHE A 138 3.90 3.50 -2.40
N VAL A 139 4.93 3.68 -1.63
CA VAL A 139 6.33 3.64 -2.07
C VAL A 139 7.11 2.63 -1.24
N LEU A 140 8.21 2.18 -1.81
CA LEU A 140 9.21 1.39 -1.10
C LEU A 140 10.21 2.36 -0.48
N LEU A 141 10.51 2.20 0.81
CA LEU A 141 11.48 3.01 1.55
C LEU A 141 12.63 2.13 2.06
N ALA A 142 13.85 2.67 1.98
CA ALA A 142 15.04 2.07 2.56
C ALA A 142 15.89 3.16 3.22
N PRO A 143 16.18 3.09 4.53
CA PRO A 143 17.15 3.97 5.15
C PRO A 143 18.56 3.52 4.82
N GLU A 144 19.49 4.44 4.83
CA GLU A 144 20.90 4.15 4.66
C GLU A 144 21.39 3.11 5.71
N GLY A 145 22.13 2.11 5.25
CA GLY A 145 22.67 1.05 6.12
C GLY A 145 21.69 -0.06 6.47
N ILE A 146 20.44 0.00 6.03
CA ILE A 146 19.47 -1.10 6.19
C ILE A 146 19.17 -1.73 4.84
N ASP A 147 19.51 -3.01 4.70
CA ASP A 147 19.30 -3.72 3.45
C ASP A 147 17.82 -4.01 3.19
N GLY A 148 17.42 -3.80 1.93
CA GLY A 148 16.09 -4.06 1.42
C GLY A 148 15.07 -2.95 1.69
N TYR A 149 14.07 -2.91 0.83
CA TYR A 149 12.96 -1.97 0.87
C TYR A 149 11.80 -2.45 1.75
N ARG A 150 11.03 -1.50 2.29
CA ARG A 150 9.74 -1.76 2.95
C ARG A 150 8.66 -0.88 2.31
N ALA A 151 7.47 -1.44 2.12
CA ALA A 151 6.34 -0.76 1.50
C ALA A 151 5.56 0.07 2.54
N TYR A 152 5.32 1.35 2.23
CA TYR A 152 4.51 2.26 3.04
C TYR A 152 3.59 3.09 2.16
N SER A 153 2.30 3.09 2.48
CA SER A 153 1.30 3.89 1.78
C SER A 153 1.43 5.36 2.16
N MET A 154 1.30 6.25 1.17
CA MET A 154 1.23 7.68 1.43
C MET A 154 -0.08 8.03 2.14
N CYS A 155 0.00 8.90 3.16
CA CYS A 155 -1.17 9.39 3.92
C CYS A 155 -1.74 10.68 3.34
N ASN A 156 -0.93 11.48 2.65
CA ASN A 156 -1.33 12.71 1.99
C ASN A 156 -1.68 12.49 0.52
N TYR A 157 -2.19 13.53 -0.12
CA TYR A 157 -2.35 13.60 -1.56
C TYR A 157 -2.07 15.02 -2.05
N ALA A 158 -1.14 15.14 -3.00
CA ALA A 158 -0.87 16.38 -3.72
C ALA A 158 -0.29 16.05 -5.09
N ARG A 159 -0.73 16.77 -6.13
CA ARG A 159 -0.09 16.76 -7.46
C ARG A 159 1.10 17.70 -7.46
N GLY A 160 2.22 17.30 -8.07
CA GLY A 160 3.44 18.10 -8.11
C GLY A 160 4.05 18.36 -6.74
N GLY A 161 3.69 17.56 -5.74
CA GLY A 161 4.17 17.71 -4.37
C GLY A 161 5.61 17.25 -4.18
N ARG A 162 6.27 17.83 -3.17
CA ARG A 162 7.62 17.46 -2.75
C ARG A 162 7.63 16.68 -1.44
N SER A 163 6.50 16.57 -0.76
CA SER A 163 6.38 15.87 0.52
C SER A 163 5.48 14.66 0.40
N LEU A 164 5.94 13.53 0.89
CA LEU A 164 5.16 12.30 1.06
C LEU A 164 5.05 12.02 2.55
N ASP A 165 3.81 11.90 3.05
CA ASP A 165 3.56 11.67 4.47
C ASP A 165 3.28 10.18 4.73
N PHE A 166 3.82 9.67 5.82
CA PHE A 166 3.73 8.26 6.19
C PHE A 166 3.36 8.07 7.65
N VAL A 167 2.74 6.92 7.92
CA VAL A 167 2.65 6.35 9.27
C VAL A 167 3.25 4.96 9.27
N VAL A 168 4.02 4.67 10.30
CA VAL A 168 4.69 3.39 10.49
C VAL A 168 4.32 2.83 11.85
N LYS A 169 3.73 1.62 11.83
CA LYS A 169 3.51 0.86 13.06
C LYS A 169 4.75 0.06 13.40
N ARG A 170 5.15 0.07 14.67
CA ARG A 170 6.28 -0.73 15.18
C ARG A 170 5.98 -2.22 15.01
N LYS A 171 6.92 -2.93 14.41
CA LYS A 171 6.91 -4.38 14.24
C LYS A 171 8.13 -4.95 14.95
N ALA A 172 7.92 -5.79 15.94
CA ALA A 172 9.01 -6.45 16.65
C ALA A 172 9.91 -7.23 15.67
N GLY A 173 11.22 -7.00 15.73
CA GLY A 173 12.20 -7.56 14.81
C GLY A 173 12.16 -6.99 13.38
N GLY A 174 11.34 -5.98 13.12
CA GLY A 174 11.27 -5.31 11.82
C GLY A 174 12.39 -4.28 11.68
N ALA A 175 13.40 -4.54 10.85
CA ALA A 175 14.60 -3.69 10.74
C ALA A 175 14.29 -2.20 10.53
N PHE A 176 13.36 -1.86 9.61
CA PHE A 176 12.97 -0.46 9.39
C PHE A 176 12.26 0.13 10.61
N SER A 177 11.29 -0.56 11.18
CA SER A 177 10.53 -0.02 12.32
C SER A 177 11.39 0.08 13.57
N GLU A 178 12.26 -0.90 13.86
CA GLU A 178 13.19 -0.80 14.99
C GLU A 178 14.19 0.35 14.80
N TRP A 179 14.69 0.55 13.58
CA TRP A 179 15.51 1.71 13.24
C TRP A 179 14.75 3.03 13.48
N LEU A 180 13.51 3.13 12.99
CA LEU A 180 12.70 4.35 13.12
C LEU A 180 12.40 4.69 14.59
N PHE A 181 12.05 3.69 15.40
CA PHE A 181 11.68 3.89 16.81
C PHE A 181 12.89 3.95 17.75
N GLY A 182 14.09 3.54 17.29
CA GLY A 182 15.28 3.46 18.13
C GLY A 182 15.96 4.79 18.43
N ALA A 183 15.69 5.85 17.66
CA ALA A 183 16.26 7.20 17.87
C ALA A 183 15.43 8.25 17.14
N ASN A 184 15.73 9.54 17.42
CA ASN A 184 15.20 10.61 16.56
C ASN A 184 15.78 10.50 15.16
N ARG A 185 14.92 10.38 14.15
CA ARG A 185 15.27 10.23 12.72
C ARG A 185 14.98 11.49 11.89
N ASP A 186 14.61 12.59 12.53
CA ASP A 186 14.41 13.86 11.80
C ASP A 186 15.73 14.27 11.13
N GLY A 187 15.68 14.58 9.85
CA GLY A 187 16.87 14.83 9.03
C GLY A 187 17.52 13.59 8.40
N ALA A 188 17.11 12.37 8.72
CA ALA A 188 17.67 11.17 8.11
C ALA A 188 17.29 11.06 6.62
N ARG A 189 18.23 10.54 5.81
CA ARG A 189 18.01 10.28 4.40
C ARG A 189 17.35 8.92 4.18
N LEU A 190 16.36 8.86 3.29
CA LEU A 190 15.76 7.64 2.81
C LEU A 190 15.86 7.56 1.29
N ASP A 191 16.16 6.37 0.79
CA ASP A 191 15.91 6.03 -0.60
C ASP A 191 14.48 5.53 -0.76
N ALA A 192 13.86 5.91 -1.89
CA ALA A 192 12.50 5.53 -2.21
C ALA A 192 12.40 5.01 -3.65
N PHE A 193 11.49 4.06 -3.88
CA PHE A 193 11.10 3.62 -5.21
C PHE A 193 9.57 3.58 -5.32
N GLY A 194 9.02 4.19 -6.34
CA GLY A 194 7.58 4.25 -6.58
C GLY A 194 7.19 5.42 -7.48
N PRO A 195 5.87 5.73 -7.55
CA PRO A 195 4.78 5.16 -6.76
C PRO A 195 4.37 3.77 -7.24
N LEU A 196 3.81 2.97 -6.35
CA LEU A 196 3.36 1.59 -6.57
C LEU A 196 1.94 1.39 -6.03
N GLY A 197 1.30 0.27 -6.43
CA GLY A 197 -0.02 -0.11 -5.94
C GLY A 197 -1.15 0.21 -6.93
N LYS A 198 -2.18 -0.63 -6.88
CA LYS A 198 -3.35 -0.60 -7.77
C LYS A 198 -4.66 -0.27 -7.05
N ALA A 199 -4.61 -0.07 -5.73
CA ALA A 199 -5.77 0.32 -4.93
C ALA A 199 -6.00 1.84 -4.98
N THR A 200 -6.02 2.40 -6.17
CA THR A 200 -6.10 3.84 -6.42
C THR A 200 -7.53 4.35 -6.51
N PHE A 201 -7.74 5.59 -6.07
CA PHE A 201 -9.01 6.30 -6.14
C PHE A 201 -9.03 7.29 -7.31
N GLU A 202 -10.07 7.19 -8.12
CA GLU A 202 -10.35 8.08 -9.22
C GLU A 202 -11.75 8.72 -9.06
N PRO A 203 -11.84 10.05 -8.93
CA PRO A 203 -13.12 10.75 -8.80
C PRO A 203 -14.09 10.49 -9.95
N GLY A 204 -13.57 10.30 -11.17
CA GLY A 204 -14.38 10.02 -12.37
C GLY A 204 -15.13 8.70 -12.34
N LEU A 205 -14.85 7.82 -11.39
CA LEU A 205 -15.52 6.52 -11.27
C LEU A 205 -17.03 6.63 -10.95
N GLY A 206 -17.45 7.70 -10.27
CA GLY A 206 -18.86 7.98 -9.99
C GLY A 206 -19.55 6.96 -9.07
N LYS A 207 -18.80 6.37 -8.10
CA LYS A 207 -19.31 5.39 -7.14
C LYS A 207 -19.23 5.90 -5.71
N ASN A 208 -20.11 5.44 -4.85
CA ASN A 208 -19.99 5.66 -3.42
C ASN A 208 -18.69 5.04 -2.88
N LEU A 209 -18.07 5.69 -1.91
CA LEU A 209 -16.76 5.31 -1.37
C LEU A 209 -16.92 4.55 -0.04
N LEU A 210 -16.38 3.34 0.03
CA LEU A 210 -16.29 2.56 1.26
C LEU A 210 -14.82 2.26 1.58
N CYS A 211 -14.33 2.76 2.73
CA CYS A 211 -12.99 2.48 3.24
C CYS A 211 -13.09 1.59 4.48
N ILE A 212 -12.40 0.45 4.49
CA ILE A 212 -12.28 -0.44 5.66
C ILE A 212 -10.80 -0.60 5.98
N ALA A 213 -10.35 -0.04 7.09
CA ALA A 213 -8.94 -0.01 7.47
C ALA A 213 -8.70 -0.69 8.82
N GLY A 214 -7.69 -1.55 8.91
CA GLY A 214 -7.18 -2.11 10.16
C GLY A 214 -5.84 -1.48 10.54
N GLY A 215 -5.75 -0.83 11.71
CA GLY A 215 -4.51 -0.22 12.21
C GLY A 215 -3.86 0.72 11.18
N SER A 216 -2.57 0.53 10.88
CA SER A 216 -1.83 1.35 9.91
C SER A 216 -2.36 1.27 8.47
N GLY A 217 -3.30 0.37 8.17
CA GLY A 217 -4.02 0.36 6.90
C GLY A 217 -4.79 1.65 6.61
N LEU A 218 -5.05 2.45 7.64
CA LEU A 218 -5.66 3.78 7.49
C LEU A 218 -4.80 4.72 6.61
N ALA A 219 -3.48 4.53 6.54
CA ALA A 219 -2.57 5.40 5.78
C ALA A 219 -3.03 5.66 4.33
N GLY A 220 -3.17 4.61 3.54
CA GLY A 220 -3.64 4.74 2.15
C GLY A 220 -5.06 5.32 2.04
N MET A 221 -5.92 5.05 3.03
CA MET A 221 -7.28 5.61 3.07
C MET A 221 -7.27 7.13 3.29
N MET A 222 -6.35 7.66 4.10
CA MET A 222 -6.20 9.11 4.29
C MET A 222 -5.86 9.81 2.97
N SER A 223 -4.99 9.24 2.16
CA SER A 223 -4.68 9.74 0.81
C SER A 223 -5.90 9.74 -0.10
N ILE A 224 -6.70 8.67 -0.10
CA ILE A 224 -7.95 8.56 -0.85
C ILE A 224 -8.96 9.63 -0.41
N LEU A 225 -9.15 9.78 0.90
CA LEU A 225 -10.05 10.79 1.46
C LEU A 225 -9.60 12.21 1.12
N ALA A 226 -8.29 12.51 1.23
CA ALA A 226 -7.74 13.81 0.84
C ALA A 226 -8.02 14.15 -0.64
N ARG A 227 -7.87 13.18 -1.53
CA ARG A 227 -8.22 13.38 -2.96
C ARG A 227 -9.72 13.56 -3.18
N ALA A 228 -10.55 12.80 -2.46
CA ALA A 228 -12.00 12.90 -2.55
C ALA A 228 -12.50 14.27 -2.08
N GLU A 229 -11.99 14.78 -0.94
CA GLU A 229 -12.28 16.12 -0.45
C GLU A 229 -11.84 17.20 -1.45
N ALA A 230 -10.61 17.13 -1.94
CA ALA A 230 -10.07 18.07 -2.94
C ALA A 230 -10.88 18.08 -4.26
N ALA A 231 -11.61 17.02 -4.57
CA ALA A 231 -12.46 16.88 -5.73
C ALA A 231 -13.94 17.21 -5.43
N ASN A 232 -14.29 17.66 -4.23
CA ASN A 232 -15.68 17.85 -3.75
C ASN A 232 -16.55 16.60 -4.00
N TYR A 233 -15.95 15.42 -3.87
CA TYR A 233 -16.55 14.14 -4.28
C TYR A 233 -17.82 13.83 -3.48
N PHE A 234 -17.81 14.14 -2.19
CA PHE A 234 -18.91 13.86 -1.27
C PHE A 234 -20.15 14.79 -1.42
N GLU A 235 -20.09 15.81 -2.28
CA GLU A 235 -21.30 16.57 -2.66
C GLU A 235 -22.28 15.73 -3.49
N ARG A 236 -21.76 14.70 -4.19
CA ARG A 236 -22.55 13.86 -5.11
C ARG A 236 -22.55 12.38 -4.77
N HIS A 237 -21.63 11.93 -3.90
CA HIS A 237 -21.43 10.54 -3.56
C HIS A 237 -21.35 10.36 -2.05
N GLN A 238 -21.85 9.25 -1.56
CA GLN A 238 -21.71 8.91 -0.15
C GLN A 238 -20.34 8.33 0.13
N GLY A 239 -19.82 8.55 1.33
CA GLY A 239 -18.58 8.01 1.81
C GLY A 239 -18.74 7.39 3.20
N TRP A 240 -18.18 6.19 3.40
CA TRP A 240 -18.12 5.51 4.69
C TRP A 240 -16.71 5.06 4.97
N VAL A 241 -16.25 5.33 6.18
CA VAL A 241 -14.93 4.94 6.66
C VAL A 241 -15.08 4.13 7.93
N PHE A 242 -14.56 2.92 7.92
CA PHE A 242 -14.47 2.05 9.10
C PHE A 242 -13.01 1.88 9.47
N PHE A 243 -12.64 2.39 10.63
CA PHE A 243 -11.27 2.31 11.16
C PHE A 243 -11.23 1.38 12.35
N GLY A 244 -10.58 0.22 12.21
CA GLY A 244 -10.45 -0.78 13.25
C GLY A 244 -9.14 -0.67 14.01
N VAL A 245 -9.26 -0.57 15.34
CA VAL A 245 -8.15 -0.61 16.30
C VAL A 245 -8.53 -1.52 17.47
N ARG A 246 -7.56 -1.88 18.32
CA ARG A 246 -7.86 -2.69 19.51
C ARG A 246 -8.54 -1.85 20.59
N THR A 247 -7.92 -0.74 20.92
CA THR A 247 -8.36 0.20 21.97
C THR A 247 -8.23 1.66 21.50
N MET A 248 -8.78 2.59 22.25
CA MET A 248 -8.62 4.04 21.98
C MET A 248 -7.17 4.49 22.00
N LYS A 249 -6.29 3.83 22.74
CA LYS A 249 -4.84 4.13 22.78
C LYS A 249 -4.12 3.80 21.46
N ASP A 250 -4.71 2.93 20.64
CA ASP A 250 -4.20 2.55 19.33
C ASP A 250 -4.74 3.46 18.22
N ALA A 251 -5.73 4.32 18.50
CA ALA A 251 -6.37 5.18 17.51
C ALA A 251 -5.52 6.41 17.21
N PHE A 252 -5.40 6.75 15.94
CA PHE A 252 -4.68 7.94 15.46
C PHE A 252 -5.45 8.59 14.31
N PHE A 253 -5.08 9.81 13.93
CA PHE A 253 -5.78 10.62 12.93
C PHE A 253 -7.25 10.90 13.24
N LEU A 254 -7.67 10.84 14.51
CA LEU A 254 -9.06 11.11 14.88
C LEU A 254 -9.46 12.55 14.61
N GLN A 255 -8.52 13.50 14.77
CA GLN A 255 -8.73 14.91 14.42
C GLN A 255 -8.99 15.05 12.91
N GLU A 256 -8.11 14.49 12.09
CA GLU A 256 -8.21 14.52 10.64
C GLU A 256 -9.50 13.84 10.15
N LEU A 257 -9.81 12.66 10.67
CA LEU A 257 -11.03 11.92 10.36
C LEU A 257 -12.30 12.67 10.77
N SER A 258 -12.28 13.50 11.83
CA SER A 258 -13.43 14.30 12.24
C SER A 258 -13.75 15.44 11.28
N HIS A 259 -12.84 15.78 10.36
CA HIS A 259 -13.02 16.84 9.37
C HIS A 259 -13.43 16.32 7.98
N VAL A 260 -13.35 15.02 7.73
CA VAL A 260 -13.80 14.48 6.43
C VAL A 260 -15.32 14.53 6.30
N SER A 261 -15.78 14.67 5.07
CA SER A 261 -17.22 14.73 4.74
C SER A 261 -17.88 13.35 4.70
N ALA A 262 -17.11 12.26 4.81
CA ALA A 262 -17.63 10.90 4.90
C ALA A 262 -18.11 10.55 6.32
N GLU A 263 -19.01 9.58 6.45
CA GLU A 263 -19.39 9.00 7.75
C GLU A 263 -18.24 8.13 8.27
N VAL A 264 -17.72 8.43 9.46
CA VAL A 264 -16.59 7.70 10.06
C VAL A 264 -17.04 6.92 11.28
N THR A 265 -16.71 5.61 11.30
CA THR A 265 -16.92 4.74 12.46
C THR A 265 -15.57 4.12 12.87
N VAL A 266 -15.19 4.31 14.13
CA VAL A 266 -14.04 3.70 14.76
C VAL A 266 -14.49 2.42 15.48
N ALA A 267 -13.98 1.28 15.06
CA ALA A 267 -14.29 -0.02 15.64
C ALA A 267 -13.23 -0.41 16.67
N LEU A 268 -13.66 -0.67 17.92
CA LEU A 268 -12.80 -1.06 19.05
C LEU A 268 -12.99 -2.55 19.31
N SER A 269 -11.95 -3.36 19.05
CA SER A 269 -12.10 -4.83 19.18
C SER A 269 -11.91 -5.34 20.60
N GLU A 270 -11.18 -4.61 21.45
CA GLU A 270 -10.79 -5.06 22.80
C GLU A 270 -11.23 -4.09 23.92
N GLU A 271 -11.99 -3.05 23.58
CA GLU A 271 -12.43 -2.03 24.54
C GLU A 271 -13.90 -1.69 24.31
N ASP A 272 -14.61 -1.30 25.38
CA ASP A 272 -15.95 -0.77 25.29
C ASP A 272 -15.95 0.67 24.73
N VAL A 273 -17.06 1.07 24.14
CA VAL A 273 -17.23 2.42 23.61
C VAL A 273 -17.08 3.45 24.73
N PRO A 274 -16.19 4.44 24.58
CA PRO A 274 -15.97 5.45 25.61
C PRO A 274 -17.24 6.28 25.88
N ARG A 275 -17.54 6.53 27.16
CA ARG A 275 -18.68 7.37 27.57
C ARG A 275 -18.30 8.85 27.34
N GLY A 276 -18.77 9.38 26.22
CA GLY A 276 -18.46 10.75 25.81
C GLY A 276 -17.08 10.83 25.12
N THR A 277 -17.02 11.49 24.01
CA THR A 277 -15.77 11.76 23.28
C THR A 277 -15.78 13.23 22.83
N GLN A 278 -14.59 13.80 22.70
CA GLN A 278 -14.43 15.12 22.07
C GLN A 278 -14.72 15.10 20.55
N TRP A 279 -14.89 13.91 19.99
CA TRP A 279 -15.05 13.67 18.57
C TRP A 279 -16.54 13.49 18.20
N SER A 280 -17.34 14.53 18.23
CA SER A 280 -18.80 14.47 18.01
C SER A 280 -19.22 13.95 16.63
N LYS A 281 -18.35 14.10 15.61
CA LYS A 281 -18.60 13.58 14.26
C LYS A 281 -18.22 12.12 14.06
N LEU A 282 -17.42 11.55 14.96
CA LEU A 282 -17.02 10.16 14.87
C LEU A 282 -17.97 9.26 15.64
N ARG A 283 -18.34 8.14 15.03
CA ARG A 283 -19.05 7.07 15.71
C ARG A 283 -18.04 6.08 16.27
N PHE A 284 -18.30 5.52 17.43
CA PHE A 284 -17.49 4.47 18.04
C PHE A 284 -18.36 3.25 18.27
N GLU A 285 -17.89 2.09 17.85
CA GLU A 285 -18.60 0.83 18.04
C GLU A 285 -17.63 -0.26 18.53
N ARG A 286 -18.10 -1.14 19.41
CA ARG A 286 -17.35 -2.33 19.83
C ARG A 286 -17.46 -3.41 18.77
N GLY A 287 -16.34 -4.04 18.42
CA GLY A 287 -16.27 -5.18 17.53
C GLY A 287 -15.13 -5.13 16.52
N LEU A 288 -14.99 -6.21 15.76
CA LEU A 288 -14.03 -6.26 14.65
C LEU A 288 -14.52 -5.37 13.51
N VAL A 289 -13.59 -4.66 12.86
CA VAL A 289 -13.93 -3.63 11.84
C VAL A 289 -14.82 -4.14 10.72
N HIS A 290 -14.60 -5.37 10.25
CA HIS A 290 -15.39 -5.97 9.17
C HIS A 290 -16.82 -6.31 9.62
N GLU A 291 -17.04 -6.67 10.90
CA GLU A 291 -18.36 -6.93 11.46
C GLU A 291 -19.13 -5.63 11.69
N VAL A 292 -18.45 -4.60 12.21
CA VAL A 292 -19.01 -3.25 12.35
C VAL A 292 -19.42 -2.71 10.98
N ALA A 293 -18.54 -2.79 10.00
CA ALA A 293 -18.82 -2.38 8.62
C ALA A 293 -20.01 -3.15 8.03
N LYS A 294 -20.08 -4.48 8.22
CA LYS A 294 -21.19 -5.31 7.75
C LYS A 294 -22.53 -4.83 8.31
N ARG A 295 -22.61 -4.56 9.61
CA ARG A 295 -23.86 -4.10 10.26
C ARG A 295 -24.26 -2.70 9.78
N ALA A 296 -23.32 -1.76 9.78
CA ALA A 296 -23.61 -0.36 9.42
C ALA A 296 -23.93 -0.17 7.94
N MET A 297 -23.41 -1.03 7.08
CA MET A 297 -23.59 -0.98 5.62
C MET A 297 -24.75 -1.85 5.11
N ALA A 298 -25.50 -2.51 5.98
CA ALA A 298 -26.64 -3.34 5.57
C ALA A 298 -27.62 -2.54 4.70
N GLY A 299 -27.87 -3.02 3.49
CA GLY A 299 -28.74 -2.36 2.50
C GLY A 299 -28.11 -1.18 1.74
N LYS A 300 -26.83 -0.81 2.00
CA LYS A 300 -26.16 0.38 1.41
C LYS A 300 -25.08 0.06 0.38
N TYR A 301 -24.92 -1.19 -0.04
CA TYR A 301 -23.84 -1.61 -0.95
C TYR A 301 -24.07 -1.30 -2.42
N GLN A 302 -25.16 -0.61 -2.77
CA GLN A 302 -25.45 -0.25 -4.16
C GLN A 302 -24.47 0.82 -4.65
N ASN A 303 -23.92 0.63 -5.85
CA ASN A 303 -22.99 1.55 -6.49
C ASN A 303 -21.77 1.92 -5.62
N VAL A 304 -21.18 0.94 -4.92
CA VAL A 304 -20.05 1.13 -4.01
C VAL A 304 -18.75 0.63 -4.64
N ARG A 305 -17.67 1.40 -4.48
CA ARG A 305 -16.27 0.95 -4.59
C ARG A 305 -15.68 0.85 -3.18
N ALA A 306 -15.23 -0.34 -2.84
CA ALA A 306 -14.62 -0.62 -1.55
C ALA A 306 -13.09 -0.62 -1.64
N TYR A 307 -12.44 0.01 -0.66
CA TYR A 307 -11.01 0.01 -0.41
C TYR A 307 -10.76 -0.63 0.95
N VAL A 308 -9.92 -1.65 0.98
CA VAL A 308 -9.64 -2.42 2.19
C VAL A 308 -8.14 -2.45 2.42
N ALA A 309 -7.66 -2.07 3.60
CA ALA A 309 -6.23 -2.14 3.91
C ALA A 309 -5.96 -2.51 5.38
N GLY A 310 -4.84 -3.20 5.59
CA GLY A 310 -4.41 -3.59 6.93
C GLY A 310 -3.72 -4.96 6.98
N PRO A 311 -3.65 -5.56 8.17
CA PRO A 311 -3.06 -6.89 8.33
C PRO A 311 -3.91 -7.96 7.62
N PRO A 312 -3.28 -9.02 7.06
CA PRO A 312 -3.95 -10.03 6.24
C PRO A 312 -5.24 -10.60 6.84
N PRO A 313 -5.33 -10.97 8.14
CA PRO A 313 -6.58 -11.51 8.69
C PRO A 313 -7.75 -10.52 8.61
N ALA A 314 -7.50 -9.22 8.85
CA ALA A 314 -8.55 -8.19 8.79
C ALA A 314 -9.00 -7.94 7.35
N VAL A 315 -8.05 -7.88 6.41
CA VAL A 315 -8.34 -7.70 4.98
C VAL A 315 -9.11 -8.90 4.42
N ASP A 316 -8.69 -10.14 4.73
CA ASP A 316 -9.37 -11.35 4.26
C ASP A 316 -10.81 -11.44 4.80
N ALA A 317 -11.02 -11.10 6.08
CA ALA A 317 -12.34 -11.07 6.68
C ALA A 317 -13.24 -9.99 6.04
N ALA A 318 -12.71 -8.79 5.81
CA ALA A 318 -13.46 -7.72 5.13
C ALA A 318 -13.80 -8.10 3.69
N ILE A 319 -12.86 -8.64 2.91
CA ILE A 319 -13.12 -9.10 1.54
C ILE A 319 -14.20 -10.19 1.52
N ARG A 320 -14.16 -11.12 2.47
CA ARG A 320 -15.20 -12.16 2.57
C ARG A 320 -16.59 -11.54 2.78
N VAL A 321 -16.73 -10.56 3.67
CA VAL A 321 -18.00 -9.84 3.88
C VAL A 321 -18.44 -9.15 2.59
N LEU A 322 -17.52 -8.45 1.90
CA LEU A 322 -17.84 -7.71 0.67
C LEU A 322 -18.28 -8.65 -0.47
N LEU A 323 -17.65 -9.81 -0.63
CA LEU A 323 -17.99 -10.78 -1.68
C LEU A 323 -19.24 -11.60 -1.34
N LEU A 324 -19.32 -12.15 -0.13
CA LEU A 324 -20.36 -13.13 0.21
C LEU A 324 -21.64 -12.49 0.73
N ASP A 325 -21.54 -11.48 1.59
CA ASP A 325 -22.71 -10.83 2.19
C ASP A 325 -23.18 -9.63 1.37
N ALA A 326 -22.27 -8.74 0.97
CA ALA A 326 -22.57 -7.54 0.21
C ALA A 326 -22.72 -7.78 -1.31
N LYS A 327 -22.30 -8.94 -1.81
CA LYS A 327 -22.34 -9.34 -3.24
C LYS A 327 -21.64 -8.33 -4.17
N LEU A 328 -20.61 -7.63 -3.68
CA LEU A 328 -19.76 -6.81 -4.54
C LEU A 328 -18.95 -7.68 -5.48
N THR A 329 -18.81 -7.24 -6.72
CA THR A 329 -17.89 -7.88 -7.67
C THR A 329 -16.43 -7.56 -7.32
N THR A 330 -15.51 -8.40 -7.72
CA THR A 330 -14.06 -8.20 -7.51
C THR A 330 -13.57 -6.87 -8.10
N ASP A 331 -14.15 -6.42 -9.21
CA ASP A 331 -13.82 -5.14 -9.82
C ASP A 331 -14.15 -3.93 -8.92
N ASN A 332 -15.08 -4.10 -7.99
CA ASN A 332 -15.47 -3.07 -7.04
C ASN A 332 -14.75 -3.17 -5.69
N ILE A 333 -13.76 -4.05 -5.57
CA ILE A 333 -12.95 -4.20 -4.36
C ILE A 333 -11.49 -3.93 -4.72
N ARG A 334 -10.87 -3.00 -3.99
CA ARG A 334 -9.42 -2.74 -4.02
C ARG A 334 -8.87 -3.00 -2.65
N TYR A 335 -7.71 -3.61 -2.56
CA TYR A 335 -7.13 -3.92 -1.26
C TYR A 335 -5.61 -3.87 -1.25
N ASP A 336 -5.06 -3.58 -0.06
CA ASP A 336 -3.64 -3.70 0.27
C ASP A 336 -3.46 -4.52 1.54
N LYS A 337 -2.66 -5.59 1.47
CA LYS A 337 -2.31 -6.45 2.61
C LYS A 337 -0.90 -6.12 3.10
N PHE A 338 -0.78 -5.75 4.36
CA PHE A 338 0.50 -5.45 5.01
C PHE A 338 0.99 -6.68 5.79
N SER A 339 2.10 -7.27 5.37
CA SER A 339 2.70 -8.47 5.97
C SER A 339 4.01 -8.14 6.72
#